data_89fca81ee99b2a9c4172f9d6a3556387
#
_entry.id   89fca81ee99b2a9c4172f9d6a3556387
#
_cell.length_a   1.000
_cell.length_b   1.000
_cell.length_c   1.000
_cell.angle_alpha   90.00
_cell.angle_beta   90.00
_cell.angle_gamma   90.00
#
_symmetry.space_group_name_H-M   'P 1'
#
loop_
_entity.id
_entity.type
_entity.pdbx_description
1 polymer ?
#
loop_
_entity_poly.entity_id
_entity_poly.type
_entity_poly.pdbx_seq_one_letter_code
_entity_poly.pdbx_strand_id
1 'polypeptide(L)'
;MLTTDPARLRDHYDVLIVGSGYGGAIAAARLGYANHRTGGRLRIAVLERGVEWPTGSYPVTAAEFARTLKTDSRPLGLFEFVFSPDFEVVQGSGLGGTSLCNGNICIIPDREVFERFWPKAIREENPPLGRYYHRALAMLDAVPYARDAGLPKARIFEQMSQAVNGQFDILNLAVTNKNRVTRYGIPRRACVNCNSCISGCNYEAKNTLDKNYLPMAKHFGVELYTRIDVDSVVKLPNGLGYQVAVKQRQGEQGTQFVWRNISTRRLILAAGCLGTTGILLRSQTPQFKFSRQLGHRFSGNGDFFALAYNIDEVANFNGWGVGTPEQFNVKGGPTITTVFRVNQHLPLNKRLTFEEASMPAPFVETMRNLAFIAAAGQPWKFLNTRAKLDRWFQDRYRNNSGAINSSLLFLGMGFDSAAGVIKLKGDGGVKIEWPNAGDDEVFKLLQPVTIRCSEALGGNQLPQPLLQFGSRPITGHPIGGCAAADDLDSGVVDDRGRVFDPDGTFHEGLYVFDGSVFPNAIGVNVMLTICAFSERGVDHLRREMGLPTFDEKGEGNDH
;
A
#
# COMPACT_ATOMS: atom_id res chain seq x y z
N MET A 1 19.36 -13.66 -1.44
CA MET A 1 18.53 -12.90 -2.37
C MET A 1 17.43 -13.78 -2.93
N LEU A 2 16.24 -13.23 -3.12
CA LEU A 2 15.09 -13.94 -3.69
C LEU A 2 15.10 -13.94 -5.22
N THR A 3 15.69 -12.92 -5.82
CA THR A 3 15.73 -12.72 -7.28
C THR A 3 16.40 -13.90 -7.98
N THR A 4 15.78 -14.35 -9.07
CA THR A 4 16.33 -15.34 -10.02
C THR A 4 17.34 -14.65 -10.94
N ASP A 5 18.39 -15.36 -11.34
CA ASP A 5 19.37 -14.85 -12.29
C ASP A 5 18.68 -14.39 -13.59
N PRO A 6 18.86 -13.12 -14.01
CA PRO A 6 18.25 -12.59 -15.24
C PRO A 6 18.57 -13.37 -16.51
N ALA A 7 19.72 -14.06 -16.55
CA ALA A 7 20.11 -14.90 -17.68
C ALA A 7 19.18 -16.11 -17.89
N ARG A 8 18.41 -16.47 -16.86
CA ARG A 8 17.43 -17.58 -16.91
C ARG A 8 16.06 -17.14 -17.42
N LEU A 9 15.83 -15.84 -17.68
CA LEU A 9 14.56 -15.33 -18.17
C LEU A 9 14.23 -15.94 -19.54
N ARG A 10 13.09 -16.65 -19.62
CA ARG A 10 12.65 -17.39 -20.80
C ARG A 10 11.73 -16.53 -21.67
N ASP A 11 11.57 -16.94 -22.91
CA ASP A 11 10.65 -16.30 -23.86
C ASP A 11 9.22 -16.86 -23.76
N HIS A 12 9.00 -17.90 -22.92
CA HIS A 12 7.69 -18.48 -22.68
C HIS A 12 7.51 -18.99 -21.25
N TYR A 13 6.34 -18.69 -20.67
CA TYR A 13 5.85 -19.20 -19.38
C TYR A 13 4.41 -19.70 -19.50
N ASP A 14 4.03 -20.70 -18.69
CA ASP A 14 2.63 -21.15 -18.60
C ASP A 14 1.77 -20.13 -17.85
N VAL A 15 2.35 -19.50 -16.80
CA VAL A 15 1.74 -18.41 -16.03
C VAL A 15 2.78 -17.30 -15.85
N LEU A 16 2.43 -16.09 -16.25
CA LEU A 16 3.24 -14.90 -16.05
C LEU A 16 2.50 -13.92 -15.14
N ILE A 17 3.18 -13.46 -14.10
CA ILE A 17 2.63 -12.56 -13.08
C ILE A 17 3.38 -11.23 -13.20
N VAL A 18 2.67 -10.13 -13.37
CA VAL A 18 3.22 -8.78 -13.51
C VAL A 18 3.04 -8.02 -12.21
N GLY A 19 4.14 -7.69 -11.56
CA GLY A 19 4.20 -7.07 -10.24
C GLY A 19 4.33 -8.09 -9.11
N SER A 20 5.09 -7.72 -8.09
CA SER A 20 5.38 -8.53 -6.91
C SER A 20 4.73 -7.99 -5.63
N GLY A 21 3.79 -7.05 -5.76
CA GLY A 21 2.96 -6.54 -4.67
C GLY A 21 2.01 -7.61 -4.12
N TYR A 22 1.06 -7.23 -3.29
CA TYR A 22 0.19 -8.16 -2.57
C TYR A 22 -0.44 -9.22 -3.46
N GLY A 23 -1.12 -8.81 -4.53
CA GLY A 23 -1.78 -9.76 -5.43
C GLY A 23 -0.82 -10.68 -6.16
N GLY A 24 0.28 -10.12 -6.70
CA GLY A 24 1.27 -10.91 -7.43
C GLY A 24 2.02 -11.89 -6.55
N ALA A 25 2.40 -11.49 -5.33
CA ALA A 25 3.05 -12.37 -4.37
C ALA A 25 2.15 -13.52 -3.91
N ILE A 26 0.86 -13.23 -3.68
CA ILE A 26 -0.15 -14.24 -3.35
C ILE A 26 -0.34 -15.23 -4.51
N ALA A 27 -0.52 -14.71 -5.73
CA ALA A 27 -0.66 -15.56 -6.92
C ALA A 27 0.57 -16.46 -7.11
N ALA A 28 1.77 -15.90 -6.99
CA ALA A 28 3.01 -16.65 -7.10
C ALA A 28 3.14 -17.76 -6.05
N ALA A 29 2.90 -17.45 -4.78
CA ALA A 29 3.01 -18.40 -3.69
C ALA A 29 1.99 -19.53 -3.80
N ARG A 30 0.73 -19.20 -4.04
CA ARG A 30 -0.36 -20.17 -4.05
C ARG A 30 -0.33 -21.06 -5.30
N LEU A 31 -0.08 -20.49 -6.47
CA LEU A 31 0.07 -21.26 -7.70
C LEU A 31 1.36 -22.10 -7.70
N GLY A 32 2.47 -21.55 -7.18
CA GLY A 32 3.72 -22.29 -7.00
C GLY A 32 3.53 -23.53 -6.12
N TYR A 33 2.89 -23.38 -4.96
CA TYR A 33 2.54 -24.49 -4.06
C TYR A 33 1.67 -25.53 -4.75
N ALA A 34 0.57 -25.10 -5.36
CA ALA A 34 -0.37 -26.02 -6.02
C ALA A 34 0.28 -26.77 -7.19
N ASN A 35 1.12 -26.09 -7.98
CA ASN A 35 1.92 -26.69 -9.05
C ASN A 35 2.91 -27.73 -8.52
N HIS A 36 3.63 -27.41 -7.43
CA HIS A 36 4.57 -28.34 -6.80
C HIS A 36 3.89 -29.65 -6.37
N ARG A 37 2.66 -29.57 -5.82
CA ARG A 37 1.85 -30.71 -5.41
C ARG A 37 1.44 -31.64 -6.58
N THR A 38 1.50 -31.16 -7.81
CA THR A 38 1.22 -31.93 -9.04
C THR A 38 2.48 -32.32 -9.82
N GLY A 39 3.65 -32.22 -9.19
CA GLY A 39 4.95 -32.54 -9.81
C GLY A 39 5.62 -31.40 -10.55
N GLY A 40 5.17 -30.14 -10.34
CA GLY A 40 5.89 -28.94 -10.79
C GLY A 40 5.99 -28.75 -12.31
N ARG A 41 4.94 -29.09 -13.06
CA ARG A 41 4.97 -29.09 -14.55
C ARG A 41 4.86 -27.69 -15.17
N LEU A 42 4.26 -26.72 -14.46
CA LEU A 42 4.05 -25.36 -14.97
C LEU A 42 5.27 -24.49 -14.71
N ARG A 43 5.64 -23.70 -15.70
CA ARG A 43 6.64 -22.63 -15.58
C ARG A 43 5.93 -21.35 -15.18
N ILE A 44 6.23 -20.86 -13.97
CA ILE A 44 5.60 -19.68 -13.39
C ILE A 44 6.68 -18.64 -13.11
N ALA A 45 6.47 -17.41 -13.54
CA ALA A 45 7.39 -16.31 -13.26
C ALA A 45 6.66 -15.05 -12.80
N VAL A 46 7.35 -14.27 -11.95
CA VAL A 46 6.96 -12.92 -11.53
C VAL A 46 7.92 -11.92 -12.16
N LEU A 47 7.38 -10.87 -12.77
CA LEU A 47 8.13 -9.75 -13.33
C LEU A 47 7.92 -8.52 -12.46
N GLU A 48 8.98 -8.05 -11.81
CA GLU A 48 9.00 -6.84 -10.97
C GLU A 48 9.85 -5.75 -11.65
N ARG A 49 9.30 -4.53 -11.75
CA ARG A 49 10.00 -3.39 -12.35
C ARG A 49 11.12 -2.82 -11.48
N GLY A 50 10.97 -2.89 -10.16
CA GLY A 50 11.94 -2.43 -9.18
C GLY A 50 13.05 -3.44 -8.92
N VAL A 51 13.76 -3.26 -7.81
CA VAL A 51 14.84 -4.14 -7.35
C VAL A 51 14.50 -4.79 -6.02
N GLU A 52 15.29 -5.77 -5.61
CA GLU A 52 15.27 -6.31 -4.25
C GLU A 52 15.98 -5.34 -3.31
N TRP A 53 15.29 -4.92 -2.23
CA TRP A 53 15.80 -4.01 -1.21
C TRP A 53 16.26 -4.79 0.01
N PRO A 54 17.58 -4.95 0.24
CA PRO A 54 18.08 -5.68 1.40
C PRO A 54 17.75 -4.96 2.71
N THR A 55 17.52 -5.72 3.77
CA THR A 55 17.46 -5.16 5.12
C THR A 55 18.72 -4.36 5.43
N GLY A 56 18.57 -3.17 5.99
CA GLY A 56 19.69 -2.24 6.27
C GLY A 56 19.96 -1.23 5.16
N SER A 57 19.31 -1.34 3.98
CA SER A 57 19.48 -0.39 2.85
C SER A 57 18.42 0.71 2.75
N TYR A 58 17.44 0.69 3.62
CA TYR A 58 16.36 1.69 3.60
C TYR A 58 16.83 3.04 4.16
N PRO A 59 16.34 4.16 3.61
CA PRO A 59 16.81 5.49 3.95
C PRO A 59 16.49 5.88 5.39
N VAL A 60 17.44 6.53 6.06
CA VAL A 60 17.30 7.09 7.41
C VAL A 60 17.56 8.59 7.46
N THR A 61 18.11 9.16 6.39
CA THR A 61 18.32 10.60 6.23
C THR A 61 17.59 11.13 5.00
N ALA A 62 17.33 12.45 4.96
CA ALA A 62 16.70 13.09 3.80
C ALA A 62 17.53 12.92 2.51
N ALA A 63 18.87 12.95 2.62
CA ALA A 63 19.75 12.74 1.47
C ALA A 63 19.68 11.32 0.93
N GLU A 64 19.61 10.32 1.81
CA GLU A 64 19.41 8.92 1.40
C GLU A 64 18.02 8.75 0.78
N PHE A 65 16.96 9.32 1.38
CA PHE A 65 15.61 9.27 0.81
C PHE A 65 15.56 9.85 -0.61
N ALA A 66 16.20 10.98 -0.84
CA ALA A 66 16.27 11.59 -2.18
C ALA A 66 16.92 10.65 -3.22
N ARG A 67 17.84 9.76 -2.80
CA ARG A 67 18.45 8.74 -3.68
C ARG A 67 17.52 7.55 -3.95
N THR A 68 16.54 7.31 -3.09
CA THR A 68 15.56 6.24 -3.26
C THR A 68 14.31 6.66 -4.04
N LEU A 69 14.21 7.93 -4.41
CA LEU A 69 13.12 8.42 -5.27
C LEU A 69 13.25 7.86 -6.68
N LYS A 70 12.15 7.31 -7.18
CA LYS A 70 12.04 6.89 -8.58
C LYS A 70 11.85 8.12 -9.46
N THR A 71 12.75 8.28 -10.41
CA THR A 71 12.77 9.36 -11.42
C THR A 71 13.22 8.80 -12.76
N ASP A 72 13.16 9.58 -13.83
CA ASP A 72 13.66 9.14 -15.14
C ASP A 72 15.16 8.77 -15.10
N SER A 73 15.95 9.50 -14.30
CA SER A 73 17.37 9.21 -14.10
C SER A 73 17.63 8.09 -13.08
N ARG A 74 16.62 7.69 -12.31
CA ARG A 74 16.66 6.61 -11.30
C ARG A 74 15.39 5.77 -11.35
N PRO A 75 15.15 5.04 -12.45
CA PRO A 75 13.92 4.28 -12.66
C PRO A 75 13.74 3.09 -11.69
N LEU A 76 14.78 2.72 -10.96
CA LEU A 76 14.80 1.63 -9.97
C LEU A 76 14.59 2.11 -8.53
N GLY A 77 14.25 3.39 -8.31
CA GLY A 77 13.97 3.94 -6.98
C GLY A 77 12.79 3.25 -6.30
N LEU A 78 12.82 3.22 -4.95
CA LEU A 78 11.80 2.60 -4.12
C LEU A 78 10.50 3.40 -4.07
N PHE A 79 10.60 4.73 -3.92
CA PHE A 79 9.45 5.61 -3.75
C PHE A 79 9.10 6.29 -5.08
N GLU A 80 7.91 6.06 -5.55
CA GLU A 80 7.37 6.71 -6.75
C GLU A 80 6.27 7.69 -6.34
N PHE A 81 6.46 8.96 -6.72
CA PHE A 81 5.45 10.00 -6.61
C PHE A 81 4.87 10.25 -7.99
N VAL A 82 3.57 10.06 -8.15
CA VAL A 82 2.86 10.36 -9.38
C VAL A 82 2.09 11.64 -9.19
N PHE A 83 2.63 12.70 -9.79
CA PHE A 83 2.00 14.03 -9.80
C PHE A 83 1.02 14.13 -10.96
N SER A 84 -0.22 14.44 -10.65
CA SER A 84 -1.28 14.72 -11.62
C SER A 84 -1.88 16.10 -11.36
N PRO A 85 -2.61 16.70 -12.32
CA PRO A 85 -3.19 18.02 -12.15
C PRO A 85 -4.06 18.16 -10.91
N ASP A 86 -4.82 17.10 -10.59
CA ASP A 86 -5.88 17.14 -9.59
C ASP A 86 -5.60 16.27 -8.36
N PHE A 87 -4.64 15.32 -8.44
CA PHE A 87 -4.40 14.33 -7.40
C PHE A 87 -2.95 13.84 -7.38
N GLU A 88 -2.43 13.49 -6.21
CA GLU A 88 -1.09 12.95 -6.04
C GLU A 88 -1.13 11.55 -5.44
N VAL A 89 -0.23 10.67 -5.89
CA VAL A 89 -0.13 9.29 -5.41
C VAL A 89 1.30 8.98 -5.00
N VAL A 90 1.44 8.32 -3.84
CA VAL A 90 2.71 7.75 -3.37
C VAL A 90 2.60 6.23 -3.38
N GLN A 91 3.55 5.56 -4.03
CA GLN A 91 3.60 4.10 -4.08
C GLN A 91 5.03 3.57 -4.02
N GLY A 92 5.18 2.29 -3.61
CA GLY A 92 6.47 1.60 -3.54
C GLY A 92 6.77 0.82 -4.83
N SER A 93 8.06 0.74 -5.18
CA SER A 93 8.58 -0.03 -6.32
C SER A 93 9.77 -0.88 -5.87
N GLY A 94 9.63 -2.20 -5.96
CA GLY A 94 10.64 -3.16 -5.53
C GLY A 94 10.03 -4.54 -5.32
N LEU A 95 10.87 -5.55 -5.13
CA LEU A 95 10.42 -6.93 -4.89
C LEU A 95 9.65 -7.01 -3.56
N GLY A 96 8.33 -7.10 -3.64
CA GLY A 96 7.38 -6.96 -2.53
C GLY A 96 6.48 -5.73 -2.64
N GLY A 97 6.66 -4.88 -3.67
CA GLY A 97 5.81 -3.71 -3.94
C GLY A 97 5.73 -2.74 -2.76
N THR A 98 4.58 -2.10 -2.58
CA THR A 98 4.33 -1.13 -1.50
C THR A 98 4.40 -1.75 -0.09
N SER A 99 4.41 -3.10 0.05
CA SER A 99 4.63 -3.72 1.36
C SER A 99 5.96 -3.28 2.01
N LEU A 100 6.94 -2.91 1.19
CA LEU A 100 8.25 -2.44 1.66
C LEU A 100 8.16 -1.12 2.43
N CYS A 101 7.20 -0.25 2.10
CA CYS A 101 7.10 1.12 2.59
C CYS A 101 5.70 1.53 3.09
N ASN A 102 4.84 0.58 3.49
CA ASN A 102 3.54 0.86 4.11
C ASN A 102 3.57 0.86 5.65
N GLY A 103 2.43 1.18 6.28
CA GLY A 103 2.27 1.22 7.74
C GLY A 103 2.02 -0.14 8.40
N ASN A 104 1.89 -1.25 7.65
CA ASN A 104 1.67 -2.63 8.14
C ASN A 104 0.31 -2.90 8.78
N ILE A 105 -0.68 -2.06 8.59
CA ILE A 105 -1.98 -2.14 9.24
C ILE A 105 -2.84 -3.22 8.56
N CYS A 106 -3.41 -4.11 9.37
CA CYS A 106 -4.31 -5.16 8.94
C CYS A 106 -5.70 -4.91 9.54
N ILE A 107 -6.55 -4.21 8.79
CA ILE A 107 -7.90 -3.84 9.21
C ILE A 107 -8.93 -4.34 8.19
N ILE A 108 -10.02 -4.92 8.69
CA ILE A 108 -11.15 -5.36 7.86
C ILE A 108 -12.13 -4.20 7.77
N PRO A 109 -12.59 -3.82 6.57
CA PRO A 109 -13.58 -2.76 6.41
C PRO A 109 -14.96 -3.19 6.92
N ASP A 110 -15.83 -2.20 7.15
CA ASP A 110 -17.22 -2.45 7.51
C ASP A 110 -17.93 -3.27 6.41
N ARG A 111 -18.85 -4.16 6.79
CA ARG A 111 -19.59 -5.02 5.85
C ARG A 111 -20.29 -4.23 4.76
N GLU A 112 -20.87 -3.08 5.12
CA GLU A 112 -21.63 -2.19 4.23
C GLU A 112 -20.81 -1.68 3.04
N VAL A 113 -19.46 -1.69 3.13
CA VAL A 113 -18.55 -1.37 2.02
C VAL A 113 -18.84 -2.25 0.80
N PHE A 114 -19.21 -3.51 1.03
CA PHE A 114 -19.43 -4.49 -0.02
C PHE A 114 -20.87 -4.42 -0.61
N GLU A 115 -21.82 -3.75 0.02
CA GLU A 115 -23.24 -3.89 -0.30
C GLU A 115 -23.67 -3.23 -1.63
N ARG A 116 -22.94 -2.22 -2.10
CA ARG A 116 -23.43 -1.40 -3.23
C ARG A 116 -22.75 -1.68 -4.57
N PHE A 117 -21.43 -1.70 -4.61
CA PHE A 117 -20.68 -1.67 -5.87
C PHE A 117 -19.90 -2.96 -6.15
N TRP A 118 -19.67 -3.75 -5.13
CA TRP A 118 -18.95 -5.01 -5.28
C TRP A 118 -19.82 -6.06 -5.99
N PRO A 119 -19.22 -7.04 -6.71
CA PRO A 119 -19.95 -8.11 -7.36
C PRO A 119 -20.85 -8.88 -6.40
N LYS A 120 -22.03 -9.30 -6.88
CA LYS A 120 -23.04 -10.05 -6.12
C LYS A 120 -22.44 -11.25 -5.40
N ALA A 121 -21.59 -12.02 -6.09
CA ALA A 121 -20.95 -13.20 -5.53
C ALA A 121 -20.09 -12.91 -4.28
N ILE A 122 -19.51 -11.71 -4.17
CA ILE A 122 -18.77 -11.27 -2.98
C ILE A 122 -19.72 -10.74 -1.90
N ARG A 123 -20.73 -9.96 -2.29
CA ARG A 123 -21.73 -9.38 -1.36
C ARG A 123 -22.50 -10.45 -0.59
N GLU A 124 -22.80 -11.57 -1.24
CA GLU A 124 -23.59 -12.68 -0.68
C GLU A 124 -22.77 -13.62 0.21
N GLU A 125 -21.43 -13.51 0.22
CA GLU A 125 -20.59 -14.22 1.20
C GLU A 125 -20.86 -13.70 2.62
N ASN A 126 -20.81 -14.56 3.63
CA ASN A 126 -21.04 -14.17 5.02
C ASN A 126 -19.92 -14.64 5.97
N PRO A 127 -19.03 -13.74 6.41
CA PRO A 127 -18.86 -12.36 5.93
C PRO A 127 -18.19 -12.30 4.54
N PRO A 128 -18.36 -11.20 3.79
CA PRO A 128 -17.69 -10.99 2.51
C PRO A 128 -16.18 -11.18 2.63
N LEU A 129 -15.58 -12.00 1.75
CA LEU A 129 -14.15 -12.36 1.74
C LEU A 129 -13.64 -12.99 3.06
N GLY A 130 -14.51 -13.40 4.00
CA GLY A 130 -14.16 -13.70 5.39
C GLY A 130 -13.02 -14.71 5.54
N ARG A 131 -13.12 -15.91 4.94
CA ARG A 131 -12.06 -16.92 5.03
C ARG A 131 -10.73 -16.45 4.41
N TYR A 132 -10.78 -15.58 3.43
CA TYR A 132 -9.59 -15.08 2.74
C TYR A 132 -8.89 -13.98 3.56
N TYR A 133 -9.63 -13.20 4.33
CA TYR A 133 -9.06 -12.33 5.35
C TYR A 133 -8.27 -13.11 6.39
N HIS A 134 -8.84 -14.19 6.93
CA HIS A 134 -8.15 -15.05 7.90
C HIS A 134 -6.87 -15.66 7.33
N ARG A 135 -6.92 -16.13 6.07
CA ARG A 135 -5.75 -16.67 5.39
C ARG A 135 -4.65 -15.63 5.21
N ALA A 136 -5.01 -14.42 4.81
CA ALA A 136 -4.06 -13.32 4.66
C ALA A 136 -3.45 -12.89 6.00
N LEU A 137 -4.27 -12.74 7.05
CA LEU A 137 -3.80 -12.40 8.40
C LEU A 137 -2.79 -13.43 8.93
N ALA A 138 -3.09 -14.73 8.75
CA ALA A 138 -2.18 -15.81 9.15
C ALA A 138 -0.83 -15.76 8.39
N MET A 139 -0.88 -15.55 7.07
CA MET A 139 0.35 -15.49 6.25
C MET A 139 1.18 -14.23 6.50
N LEU A 140 0.53 -13.12 6.80
CA LEU A 140 1.18 -11.87 7.20
C LEU A 140 1.64 -11.88 8.66
N ASP A 141 1.28 -12.92 9.43
CA ASP A 141 1.55 -13.01 10.86
C ASP A 141 1.11 -11.74 11.60
N ALA A 142 -0.10 -11.29 11.27
CA ALA A 142 -0.65 -10.06 11.79
C ALA A 142 -1.28 -10.30 13.17
N VAL A 143 -0.80 -9.56 14.15
CA VAL A 143 -1.24 -9.68 15.55
C VAL A 143 -1.55 -8.30 16.14
N PRO A 144 -2.44 -8.20 17.16
CA PRO A 144 -2.64 -6.96 17.88
C PRO A 144 -1.30 -6.46 18.45
N TYR A 145 -1.03 -5.17 18.28
CA TYR A 145 0.12 -4.58 18.95
C TYR A 145 -0.13 -4.53 20.46
N ALA A 146 0.90 -4.81 21.28
CA ALA A 146 0.73 -4.93 22.72
C ALA A 146 0.27 -3.59 23.35
N ARG A 147 -0.91 -3.61 24.01
CA ARG A 147 -1.51 -2.43 24.67
C ARG A 147 -0.62 -1.83 25.75
N ASP A 148 0.07 -2.69 26.48
CA ASP A 148 0.98 -2.36 27.60
C ASP A 148 2.40 -1.98 27.16
N ALA A 149 2.63 -1.82 25.85
CA ALA A 149 3.90 -1.30 25.31
C ALA A 149 4.22 0.13 25.80
N GLY A 150 3.22 0.85 26.35
CA GLY A 150 3.39 2.17 26.96
C GLY A 150 3.82 3.24 25.98
N LEU A 151 3.31 3.21 24.75
CA LEU A 151 3.64 4.18 23.72
C LEU A 151 2.95 5.52 23.98
N PRO A 152 3.68 6.63 24.17
CA PRO A 152 3.08 7.93 24.41
C PRO A 152 2.10 8.36 23.32
N LYS A 153 2.44 8.15 22.03
CA LYS A 153 1.56 8.51 20.91
C LYS A 153 0.21 7.78 20.92
N ALA A 154 0.19 6.49 21.28
CA ALA A 154 -1.03 5.70 21.37
C ALA A 154 -1.95 6.20 22.50
N ARG A 155 -1.38 6.50 23.66
CA ARG A 155 -2.11 7.07 24.80
C ARG A 155 -2.70 8.45 24.47
N ILE A 156 -1.91 9.32 23.86
CA ILE A 156 -2.36 10.65 23.42
C ILE A 156 -3.47 10.52 22.37
N PHE A 157 -3.36 9.54 21.48
CA PHE A 157 -4.38 9.30 20.45
C PHE A 157 -5.70 8.76 21.04
N GLU A 158 -5.64 7.97 22.13
CA GLU A 158 -6.82 7.58 22.89
C GLU A 158 -7.52 8.79 23.51
N GLN A 159 -6.78 9.73 24.12
CA GLN A 159 -7.33 11.00 24.61
C GLN A 159 -7.96 11.83 23.48
N MET A 160 -7.31 11.89 22.32
CA MET A 160 -7.84 12.55 21.13
C MET A 160 -9.18 11.94 20.69
N SER A 161 -9.29 10.62 20.72
CA SER A 161 -10.53 9.93 20.35
C SER A 161 -11.71 10.30 21.26
N GLN A 162 -11.47 10.45 22.56
CA GLN A 162 -12.49 10.84 23.55
C GLN A 162 -13.05 12.24 23.24
N ALA A 163 -12.21 13.18 22.81
CA ALA A 163 -12.63 14.55 22.51
C ALA A 163 -13.60 14.65 21.32
N VAL A 164 -13.68 13.61 20.48
CA VAL A 164 -14.57 13.54 19.31
C VAL A 164 -15.59 12.40 19.39
N ASN A 165 -15.76 11.80 20.57
CA ASN A 165 -16.61 10.61 20.80
C ASN A 165 -16.27 9.45 19.86
N GLY A 166 -14.96 9.25 19.60
CA GLY A 166 -14.45 8.19 18.75
C GLY A 166 -14.38 6.84 19.45
N GLN A 167 -14.60 5.79 18.70
CA GLN A 167 -14.41 4.41 19.15
C GLN A 167 -12.94 4.03 18.95
N PHE A 168 -12.17 3.96 20.02
CA PHE A 168 -10.74 3.65 20.01
C PHE A 168 -10.48 2.14 20.04
N ASP A 169 -9.48 1.68 19.25
CA ASP A 169 -9.04 0.29 19.25
C ASP A 169 -7.55 0.17 18.89
N ILE A 170 -7.00 -1.02 19.16
CA ILE A 170 -5.62 -1.39 18.85
C ILE A 170 -5.61 -2.20 17.55
N LEU A 171 -4.70 -1.86 16.65
CA LEU A 171 -4.59 -2.46 15.34
C LEU A 171 -3.86 -3.80 15.34
N ASN A 172 -4.30 -4.71 14.47
CA ASN A 172 -3.49 -5.84 14.04
C ASN A 172 -2.40 -5.35 13.09
N LEU A 173 -1.16 -5.67 13.38
CA LEU A 173 -0.01 -5.24 12.60
C LEU A 173 0.77 -6.43 12.05
N ALA A 174 1.17 -6.32 10.79
CA ALA A 174 2.11 -7.25 10.16
C ALA A 174 3.56 -6.90 10.58
N VAL A 175 3.84 -7.00 11.88
CA VAL A 175 5.15 -6.72 12.51
C VAL A 175 5.41 -7.77 13.57
N THR A 176 6.60 -8.40 13.54
CA THR A 176 6.96 -9.38 14.56
C THR A 176 7.53 -8.72 15.82
N ASN A 177 7.18 -9.26 16.98
CA ASN A 177 7.70 -8.88 18.29
C ASN A 177 8.67 -9.93 18.87
N LYS A 178 9.03 -10.95 18.07
CA LYS A 178 9.89 -12.08 18.47
C LYS A 178 11.01 -12.31 17.46
N ASN A 179 12.17 -12.72 17.95
CA ASN A 179 13.24 -13.26 17.11
C ASN A 179 12.87 -14.69 16.72
N ARG A 180 12.93 -14.97 15.42
CA ARG A 180 12.65 -16.31 14.88
C ARG A 180 13.21 -16.46 13.47
N VAL A 181 13.17 -17.67 12.94
CA VAL A 181 13.39 -17.96 11.52
C VAL A 181 12.07 -18.52 10.97
N THR A 182 11.62 -17.98 9.82
CA THR A 182 10.41 -18.50 9.18
C THR A 182 10.65 -19.92 8.63
N ARG A 183 9.57 -20.65 8.33
CA ARG A 183 9.64 -21.98 7.70
C ARG A 183 10.39 -21.98 6.35
N TYR A 184 10.54 -20.83 5.71
CA TYR A 184 11.31 -20.67 4.46
C TYR A 184 12.72 -20.12 4.70
N GLY A 185 13.25 -20.23 5.92
CA GLY A 185 14.63 -19.86 6.26
C GLY A 185 14.90 -18.36 6.35
N ILE A 186 13.86 -17.52 6.44
CA ILE A 186 14.03 -16.06 6.53
C ILE A 186 14.16 -15.64 7.99
N PRO A 187 15.29 -15.00 8.40
CA PRO A 187 15.44 -14.49 9.76
C PRO A 187 14.49 -13.32 10.02
N ARG A 188 13.94 -13.28 11.22
CA ARG A 188 13.04 -12.26 11.73
C ARG A 188 13.54 -11.77 13.08
N ARG A 189 13.54 -10.48 13.31
CA ARG A 189 13.94 -9.86 14.57
C ARG A 189 12.78 -9.09 15.19
N ALA A 190 12.71 -9.10 16.51
CA ALA A 190 11.72 -8.32 17.23
C ALA A 190 11.80 -6.83 16.88
N CYS A 191 10.64 -6.18 16.77
CA CYS A 191 10.57 -4.75 16.48
C CYS A 191 11.29 -3.93 17.57
N VAL A 192 12.15 -3.03 17.14
CA VAL A 192 12.92 -2.12 18.02
C VAL A 192 12.20 -0.78 18.27
N ASN A 193 10.98 -0.63 17.77
CA ASN A 193 10.14 0.55 18.00
C ASN A 193 10.70 1.87 17.43
N CYS A 194 11.31 1.82 16.26
CA CYS A 194 12.03 2.95 15.66
C CYS A 194 11.16 3.97 14.91
N ASN A 195 9.84 3.85 14.89
CA ASN A 195 8.91 4.73 14.18
C ASN A 195 9.12 4.91 12.65
N SER A 196 9.90 4.04 11.99
CA SER A 196 10.33 4.27 10.59
C SER A 196 9.78 3.25 9.57
N CYS A 197 8.63 2.58 9.86
CA CYS A 197 8.10 1.54 8.97
C CYS A 197 7.81 2.02 7.55
N ILE A 198 7.34 3.27 7.39
CA ILE A 198 6.97 3.84 6.07
C ILE A 198 8.20 4.14 5.21
N SER A 199 9.36 4.41 5.81
CA SER A 199 10.60 4.53 5.04
C SER A 199 11.29 3.20 4.72
N GLY A 200 10.74 2.08 5.23
CA GLY A 200 11.29 0.73 5.10
C GLY A 200 11.92 0.23 6.40
N CYS A 201 11.96 -1.10 6.58
CA CYS A 201 12.40 -1.72 7.83
C CYS A 201 13.85 -2.20 7.76
N ASN A 202 14.76 -1.54 8.49
CA ASN A 202 16.16 -1.92 8.59
C ASN A 202 16.44 -3.03 9.63
N TYR A 203 15.39 -3.61 10.27
CA TYR A 203 15.52 -4.53 11.40
C TYR A 203 14.88 -5.90 11.21
N GLU A 204 14.38 -6.21 9.99
CA GLU A 204 13.70 -7.50 9.71
C GLU A 204 12.44 -7.74 10.56
N ALA A 205 11.87 -6.70 11.17
CA ALA A 205 10.69 -6.83 12.01
C ALA A 205 9.37 -6.73 11.24
N LYS A 206 9.36 -6.00 10.14
CA LYS A 206 8.19 -5.81 9.28
C LYS A 206 7.92 -7.06 8.45
N ASN A 207 6.68 -7.57 8.43
CA ASN A 207 6.26 -8.75 7.68
C ASN A 207 5.92 -8.41 6.22
N THR A 208 6.90 -7.86 5.51
CA THR A 208 6.84 -7.54 4.08
C THR A 208 6.76 -8.81 3.22
N LEU A 209 6.29 -8.70 1.99
CA LEU A 209 6.05 -9.85 1.12
C LEU A 209 7.32 -10.63 0.77
N ASP A 210 8.47 -9.99 0.82
CA ASP A 210 9.80 -10.63 0.69
C ASP A 210 10.21 -11.45 1.93
N LYS A 211 9.38 -11.47 2.98
CA LYS A 211 9.58 -12.26 4.20
C LYS A 211 8.61 -13.44 4.34
N ASN A 212 7.57 -13.51 3.52
CA ASN A 212 6.51 -14.52 3.60
C ASN A 212 6.10 -15.10 2.24
N TYR A 213 5.21 -14.48 1.47
CA TYR A 213 4.68 -15.02 0.20
C TYR A 213 5.77 -15.23 -0.86
N LEU A 214 6.70 -14.31 -1.06
CA LEU A 214 7.72 -14.44 -2.10
C LEU A 214 8.77 -15.52 -1.78
N PRO A 215 9.26 -15.68 -0.54
CA PRO A 215 10.05 -16.84 -0.15
C PRO A 215 9.33 -18.17 -0.36
N MET A 216 8.03 -18.25 -0.04
CA MET A 216 7.19 -19.40 -0.34
C MET A 216 7.14 -19.69 -1.85
N ALA A 217 6.88 -18.67 -2.66
CA ALA A 217 6.85 -18.80 -4.12
C ALA A 217 8.17 -19.36 -4.66
N LYS A 218 9.30 -18.80 -4.23
CA LYS A 218 10.64 -19.26 -4.62
C LYS A 218 10.90 -20.70 -4.18
N HIS A 219 10.52 -21.06 -2.95
CA HIS A 219 10.67 -22.42 -2.41
C HIS A 219 9.94 -23.44 -3.29
N PHE A 220 8.78 -23.09 -3.84
CA PHE A 220 8.00 -23.95 -4.74
C PHE A 220 8.31 -23.74 -6.22
N GLY A 221 9.48 -23.18 -6.55
CA GLY A 221 10.02 -23.17 -7.91
C GLY A 221 9.50 -22.04 -8.81
N VAL A 222 8.84 -21.02 -8.27
CA VAL A 222 8.48 -19.81 -9.03
C VAL A 222 9.72 -18.95 -9.27
N GLU A 223 9.92 -18.54 -10.51
CA GLU A 223 11.02 -17.66 -10.90
C GLU A 223 10.66 -16.19 -10.62
N LEU A 224 11.50 -15.47 -9.87
CA LEU A 224 11.27 -14.08 -9.47
C LEU A 224 12.28 -13.18 -10.18
N TYR A 225 11.84 -12.34 -11.10
CA TYR A 225 12.69 -11.44 -11.87
C TYR A 225 12.45 -9.99 -11.46
N THR A 226 13.51 -9.26 -11.19
CA THR A 226 13.51 -7.82 -10.95
C THR A 226 14.05 -7.07 -12.16
N ARG A 227 13.87 -5.74 -12.19
CA ARG A 227 14.28 -4.85 -13.30
C ARG A 227 13.58 -5.15 -14.62
N ILE A 228 12.41 -5.75 -14.57
CA ILE A 228 11.57 -6.06 -15.74
C ILE A 228 10.32 -5.19 -15.68
N ASP A 229 10.30 -4.17 -16.52
CA ASP A 229 9.21 -3.20 -16.59
C ASP A 229 8.28 -3.57 -17.76
N VAL A 230 7.05 -3.97 -17.44
CA VAL A 230 6.05 -4.35 -18.43
C VAL A 230 5.42 -3.11 -19.04
N ASP A 231 5.47 -3.00 -20.34
CA ASP A 231 4.93 -1.88 -21.08
C ASP A 231 3.48 -2.13 -21.54
N SER A 232 3.28 -3.18 -22.31
CA SER A 232 1.99 -3.50 -22.92
C SER A 232 1.83 -5.00 -23.17
N VAL A 233 0.62 -5.40 -23.54
CA VAL A 233 0.22 -6.78 -23.78
C VAL A 233 -0.52 -6.86 -25.11
N VAL A 234 -0.29 -7.92 -25.86
CA VAL A 234 -1.01 -8.26 -27.08
C VAL A 234 -1.64 -9.65 -26.93
N LYS A 235 -2.94 -9.77 -27.24
CA LYS A 235 -3.64 -11.06 -27.29
C LYS A 235 -3.16 -11.83 -28.51
N LEU A 236 -2.68 -13.05 -28.31
CA LEU A 236 -2.26 -13.93 -29.40
C LEU A 236 -3.48 -14.60 -30.06
N PRO A 237 -3.43 -14.89 -31.38
CA PRO A 237 -4.54 -15.56 -32.06
C PRO A 237 -4.79 -16.97 -31.54
N ASN A 238 -5.98 -17.51 -31.81
CA ASN A 238 -6.34 -18.91 -31.60
C ASN A 238 -6.20 -19.41 -30.14
N GLY A 239 -6.41 -18.52 -29.16
CA GLY A 239 -6.33 -18.90 -27.73
C GLY A 239 -4.91 -19.22 -27.24
N LEU A 240 -3.86 -18.82 -27.97
CA LEU A 240 -2.47 -19.08 -27.58
C LEU A 240 -2.00 -18.25 -26.37
N GLY A 241 -2.87 -17.39 -25.83
CA GLY A 241 -2.57 -16.54 -24.68
C GLY A 241 -2.13 -15.14 -25.06
N TYR A 242 -1.03 -14.66 -24.48
CA TYR A 242 -0.60 -13.27 -24.55
C TYR A 242 0.88 -13.14 -24.84
N GLN A 243 1.25 -12.09 -25.58
CA GLN A 243 2.61 -11.62 -25.70
C GLN A 243 2.75 -10.34 -24.88
N VAL A 244 3.75 -10.31 -24.00
CA VAL A 244 4.02 -9.22 -23.06
C VAL A 244 5.29 -8.52 -23.50
N ALA A 245 5.19 -7.24 -23.84
CA ALA A 245 6.33 -6.40 -24.17
C ALA A 245 6.96 -5.85 -22.88
N VAL A 246 8.25 -6.10 -22.69
CA VAL A 246 8.97 -5.72 -21.48
C VAL A 246 10.25 -4.95 -21.79
N LYS A 247 10.61 -4.01 -20.92
CA LYS A 247 11.89 -3.34 -20.84
C LYS A 247 12.74 -4.04 -19.76
N GLN A 248 13.70 -4.83 -20.16
CA GLN A 248 14.68 -5.42 -19.25
C GLN A 248 15.77 -4.39 -18.98
N ARG A 249 15.74 -3.79 -17.79
CA ARG A 249 16.66 -2.71 -17.43
C ARG A 249 18.04 -3.23 -17.07
N GLN A 250 19.06 -2.51 -17.52
CA GLN A 250 20.47 -2.87 -17.41
C GLN A 250 21.26 -1.77 -16.69
N GLY A 251 22.48 -2.11 -16.28
CA GLY A 251 23.37 -1.21 -15.54
C GLY A 251 22.89 -0.94 -14.11
N GLU A 252 23.71 -0.33 -13.30
CA GLU A 252 23.43 -0.07 -11.90
C GLU A 252 22.20 0.83 -11.73
N GLN A 253 22.12 1.92 -12.48
CA GLN A 253 21.03 2.90 -12.40
C GLN A 253 19.75 2.44 -13.12
N GLY A 254 19.82 1.42 -13.99
CA GLY A 254 18.65 0.92 -14.73
C GLY A 254 18.13 1.86 -15.81
N THR A 255 18.90 2.86 -16.23
CA THR A 255 18.50 3.82 -17.28
C THR A 255 18.56 3.21 -18.68
N GLN A 256 19.45 2.24 -18.90
CA GLN A 256 19.51 1.47 -20.13
C GLN A 256 18.55 0.27 -20.04
N PHE A 257 18.00 -0.14 -21.17
CA PHE A 257 17.14 -1.32 -21.25
C PHE A 257 17.19 -1.97 -22.63
N VAL A 258 16.83 -3.25 -22.66
CA VAL A 258 16.61 -4.02 -23.87
C VAL A 258 15.14 -4.41 -23.93
N TRP A 259 14.53 -4.25 -25.10
CA TRP A 259 13.18 -4.75 -25.33
C TRP A 259 13.17 -6.26 -25.49
N ARG A 260 12.23 -6.91 -24.83
CA ARG A 260 11.94 -8.34 -25.01
C ARG A 260 10.44 -8.56 -25.11
N ASN A 261 10.07 -9.66 -25.76
CA ASN A 261 8.71 -10.17 -25.80
C ASN A 261 8.67 -11.52 -25.09
N ILE A 262 7.76 -11.66 -24.13
CA ILE A 262 7.57 -12.89 -23.36
C ILE A 262 6.14 -13.38 -23.63
N SER A 263 5.99 -14.61 -24.12
CA SER A 263 4.68 -15.22 -24.32
C SER A 263 4.20 -15.96 -23.07
N THR A 264 2.90 -15.98 -22.86
CA THR A 264 2.29 -16.74 -21.75
C THR A 264 0.88 -17.19 -22.09
N ARG A 265 0.48 -18.36 -21.60
CA ARG A 265 -0.88 -18.82 -21.72
C ARG A 265 -1.82 -18.10 -20.75
N ARG A 266 -1.35 -17.80 -19.53
CA ARG A 266 -2.11 -17.07 -18.49
C ARG A 266 -1.32 -15.89 -17.99
N LEU A 267 -1.97 -14.74 -17.96
CA LEU A 267 -1.39 -13.48 -17.55
C LEU A 267 -2.15 -12.94 -16.33
N ILE A 268 -1.41 -12.69 -15.25
CA ILE A 268 -1.94 -12.08 -14.05
C ILE A 268 -1.31 -10.68 -13.91
N LEU A 269 -2.14 -9.65 -14.00
CA LEU A 269 -1.74 -8.28 -13.76
C LEU A 269 -1.94 -7.94 -12.28
N ALA A 270 -0.86 -7.55 -11.62
CA ALA A 270 -0.80 -7.19 -10.21
C ALA A 270 0.22 -6.05 -9.98
N ALA A 271 0.29 -5.14 -10.96
CA ALA A 271 1.25 -4.03 -10.99
C ALA A 271 0.79 -2.81 -10.17
N GLY A 272 -0.26 -2.96 -9.37
CA GLY A 272 -0.90 -1.91 -8.57
C GLY A 272 -1.87 -1.05 -9.38
N CYS A 273 -2.66 -0.23 -8.68
CA CYS A 273 -3.75 0.56 -9.26
C CYS A 273 -3.33 1.28 -10.56
N LEU A 274 -2.30 2.09 -10.52
CA LEU A 274 -1.85 2.85 -11.68
C LEU A 274 -1.11 1.98 -12.71
N GLY A 275 -0.33 1.00 -12.24
CA GLY A 275 0.48 0.15 -13.11
C GLY A 275 -0.37 -0.77 -13.97
N THR A 276 -1.28 -1.52 -13.38
CA THR A 276 -2.20 -2.43 -14.08
C THR A 276 -3.12 -1.68 -15.03
N THR A 277 -3.75 -0.60 -14.57
CA THR A 277 -4.61 0.24 -15.40
C THR A 277 -3.83 0.82 -16.59
N GLY A 278 -2.61 1.31 -16.36
CA GLY A 278 -1.75 1.85 -17.40
C GLY A 278 -1.35 0.81 -18.44
N ILE A 279 -1.01 -0.42 -18.02
CA ILE A 279 -0.70 -1.54 -18.93
C ILE A 279 -1.91 -1.84 -19.83
N LEU A 280 -3.10 -2.00 -19.27
CA LEU A 280 -4.31 -2.28 -20.05
C LEU A 280 -4.65 -1.13 -21.01
N LEU A 281 -4.53 0.14 -20.57
CA LEU A 281 -4.77 1.31 -21.41
C LEU A 281 -3.82 1.36 -22.61
N ARG A 282 -2.51 1.06 -22.44
CA ARG A 282 -1.53 1.00 -23.53
C ARG A 282 -1.72 -0.19 -24.46
N SER A 283 -2.38 -1.24 -23.97
CA SER A 283 -2.59 -2.49 -24.70
C SER A 283 -3.81 -2.43 -25.64
N GLN A 284 -4.64 -1.39 -25.55
CA GLN A 284 -5.87 -1.28 -26.36
C GLN A 284 -5.55 -1.16 -27.85
N THR A 285 -6.18 -2.01 -28.65
CA THR A 285 -6.18 -1.98 -30.11
C THR A 285 -7.60 -2.23 -30.64
N PRO A 286 -7.89 -2.05 -31.93
CA PRO A 286 -9.18 -2.43 -32.51
C PRO A 286 -9.57 -3.90 -32.27
N GLN A 287 -8.58 -4.81 -32.12
CA GLN A 287 -8.76 -6.24 -31.93
C GLN A 287 -8.64 -6.69 -30.47
N PHE A 288 -8.12 -5.83 -29.58
CA PHE A 288 -7.95 -6.12 -28.16
C PHE A 288 -8.48 -4.94 -27.35
N LYS A 289 -9.76 -5.00 -27.04
CA LYS A 289 -10.51 -3.95 -26.34
C LYS A 289 -10.91 -4.41 -24.94
N PHE A 290 -11.17 -3.46 -24.08
CA PHE A 290 -11.65 -3.69 -22.73
C PHE A 290 -12.97 -2.96 -22.49
N SER A 291 -13.60 -3.18 -21.34
CA SER A 291 -14.76 -2.41 -20.89
C SER A 291 -14.48 -0.90 -20.95
N ARG A 292 -15.53 -0.14 -21.23
CA ARG A 292 -15.49 1.35 -21.19
C ARG A 292 -15.20 1.90 -19.79
N GLN A 293 -15.33 1.06 -18.78
CA GLN A 293 -15.02 1.42 -17.38
C GLN A 293 -13.51 1.40 -17.07
N LEU A 294 -12.65 0.94 -18.01
CA LEU A 294 -11.21 0.94 -17.81
C LEU A 294 -10.68 2.36 -17.54
N GLY A 295 -9.99 2.52 -16.43
CA GLY A 295 -9.49 3.79 -15.93
C GLY A 295 -10.44 4.53 -14.99
N HIS A 296 -11.73 4.21 -14.98
CA HIS A 296 -12.73 4.85 -14.12
C HIS A 296 -12.70 4.37 -12.68
N ARG A 297 -13.40 5.09 -11.80
CA ARG A 297 -13.53 4.80 -10.35
C ARG A 297 -12.21 4.84 -9.57
N PHE A 298 -11.24 5.65 -10.00
CA PHE A 298 -10.09 5.92 -9.16
C PHE A 298 -10.54 6.62 -7.88
N SER A 299 -10.04 6.13 -6.76
CA SER A 299 -10.26 6.67 -5.41
C SER A 299 -8.93 6.77 -4.67
N GLY A 300 -8.78 7.81 -3.87
CA GLY A 300 -7.69 7.98 -2.90
C GLY A 300 -8.04 7.46 -1.52
N ASN A 301 -9.18 6.74 -1.37
CA ASN A 301 -9.68 6.21 -0.11
C ASN A 301 -9.93 7.29 0.96
N GLY A 302 -10.12 8.54 0.53
CA GLY A 302 -10.32 9.70 1.41
C GLY A 302 -9.11 10.03 2.28
N ASP A 303 -7.90 9.67 1.89
CA ASP A 303 -6.68 9.92 2.66
C ASP A 303 -6.49 11.41 2.97
N PHE A 304 -6.30 11.73 4.26
CA PHE A 304 -6.14 13.08 4.77
C PHE A 304 -5.11 13.10 5.89
N PHE A 305 -3.98 13.73 5.66
CA PHE A 305 -2.93 13.85 6.67
C PHE A 305 -3.10 15.13 7.48
N ALA A 306 -2.95 15.04 8.81
CA ALA A 306 -2.98 16.16 9.71
C ALA A 306 -1.85 16.07 10.74
N LEU A 307 -1.27 17.21 11.10
CA LEU A 307 -0.25 17.32 12.14
C LEU A 307 -0.74 18.28 13.25
N ALA A 308 -1.07 17.70 14.41
CA ALA A 308 -1.27 18.47 15.64
C ALA A 308 0.11 18.90 16.14
N TYR A 309 0.40 20.19 16.04
CA TYR A 309 1.71 20.74 16.35
C TYR A 309 1.74 21.37 17.75
N ASN A 310 2.86 21.12 18.46
CA ASN A 310 3.18 21.72 19.77
C ASN A 310 2.06 21.49 20.80
N ILE A 311 1.61 20.25 20.90
CA ILE A 311 0.62 19.78 21.90
C ILE A 311 1.23 19.82 23.31
N ASP A 312 0.39 19.70 24.34
CA ASP A 312 0.85 19.83 25.73
C ASP A 312 1.70 18.66 26.22
N GLU A 313 1.62 17.51 25.55
CA GLU A 313 2.37 16.31 25.90
C GLU A 313 3.43 15.93 24.85
N VAL A 314 4.41 15.13 25.27
CA VAL A 314 5.44 14.58 24.38
C VAL A 314 4.96 13.28 23.75
N ALA A 315 4.71 13.31 22.45
CA ALA A 315 4.18 12.15 21.70
C ALA A 315 5.26 11.15 21.29
N ASN A 316 6.52 11.55 21.22
CA ASN A 316 7.63 10.72 20.72
C ASN A 316 7.35 10.08 19.36
N PHE A 317 6.75 10.83 18.45
CA PHE A 317 6.35 10.32 17.15
C PHE A 317 7.48 10.35 16.09
N ASN A 318 8.62 10.94 16.40
CA ASN A 318 9.75 11.02 15.50
C ASN A 318 10.44 9.66 15.34
N GLY A 319 10.68 9.28 14.10
CA GLY A 319 11.49 8.11 13.77
C GLY A 319 12.98 8.38 13.94
N TRP A 320 13.72 7.36 14.35
CA TRP A 320 15.17 7.44 14.48
C TRP A 320 15.92 6.49 13.51
N GLY A 321 15.19 5.61 12.80
CA GLY A 321 15.74 4.78 11.72
C GLY A 321 16.70 3.70 12.20
N VAL A 322 18.01 3.97 12.20
CA VAL A 322 19.08 3.05 12.62
C VAL A 322 19.73 3.57 13.90
N GLY A 323 20.02 2.67 14.82
CA GLY A 323 20.59 2.96 16.14
C GLY A 323 19.94 2.13 17.24
N THR A 324 20.17 2.47 18.49
CA THR A 324 19.54 1.80 19.63
C THR A 324 18.56 2.73 20.36
N PRO A 325 17.50 2.20 20.98
CA PRO A 325 16.56 3.01 21.77
C PRO A 325 17.24 3.85 22.84
N GLU A 326 18.31 3.34 23.44
CA GLU A 326 19.09 4.02 24.47
C GLU A 326 19.76 5.29 23.95
N GLN A 327 20.23 5.29 22.68
CA GLN A 327 20.85 6.47 22.07
C GLN A 327 19.85 7.61 21.87
N PHE A 328 18.57 7.27 21.68
CA PHE A 328 17.51 8.25 21.38
C PHE A 328 16.60 8.52 22.58
N ASN A 329 16.68 7.69 23.64
CA ASN A 329 15.82 7.75 24.83
C ASN A 329 14.31 7.87 24.49
N VAL A 330 13.87 7.14 23.44
CA VAL A 330 12.53 7.26 22.88
C VAL A 330 11.93 5.89 22.61
N LYS A 331 10.77 5.59 23.20
CA LYS A 331 9.91 4.48 22.77
C LYS A 331 8.89 5.01 21.77
N GLY A 332 9.14 4.78 20.48
CA GLY A 332 8.27 5.27 19.41
C GLY A 332 7.18 4.28 18.97
N GLY A 333 7.53 3.02 18.85
CA GLY A 333 6.67 1.95 18.33
C GLY A 333 6.83 1.73 16.82
N PRO A 334 6.02 0.85 16.22
CA PRO A 334 5.72 0.88 14.80
C PRO A 334 5.09 2.21 14.39
N THR A 335 5.13 2.54 13.10
CA THR A 335 4.65 3.86 12.62
C THR A 335 3.20 4.13 13.00
N ILE A 336 2.32 3.14 12.91
CA ILE A 336 0.89 3.22 13.26
C ILE A 336 0.56 2.02 14.15
N THR A 337 -0.16 2.21 15.25
CA THR A 337 -0.48 1.14 16.21
C THR A 337 -1.93 1.13 16.68
N THR A 338 -2.62 2.26 16.55
CA THR A 338 -3.99 2.43 17.05
C THR A 338 -4.88 3.10 16.01
N VAL A 339 -6.17 2.96 16.19
CA VAL A 339 -7.22 3.52 15.35
C VAL A 339 -8.34 4.07 16.23
N PHE A 340 -9.01 5.12 15.78
CA PHE A 340 -10.35 5.40 16.26
C PHE A 340 -11.28 5.69 15.09
N ARG A 341 -12.56 5.39 15.30
CA ARG A 341 -13.62 5.60 14.31
C ARG A 341 -14.67 6.54 14.87
N VAL A 342 -15.13 7.46 14.04
CA VAL A 342 -16.23 8.39 14.40
C VAL A 342 -17.41 8.21 13.47
N ASN A 343 -18.59 8.61 13.95
CA ASN A 343 -19.84 8.59 13.18
C ASN A 343 -20.31 7.18 12.77
N GLN A 344 -19.95 6.13 13.55
CA GLN A 344 -20.28 4.74 13.21
C GLN A 344 -21.80 4.46 13.14
N HIS A 345 -22.62 5.30 13.77
CA HIS A 345 -24.09 5.25 13.73
C HIS A 345 -24.70 5.91 12.47
N LEU A 346 -23.87 6.61 11.68
CA LEU A 346 -24.31 7.30 10.46
C LEU A 346 -24.15 6.40 9.22
N PRO A 347 -24.76 6.77 8.07
CA PRO A 347 -24.51 6.12 6.80
C PRO A 347 -23.02 6.06 6.45
N LEU A 348 -22.61 5.03 5.69
CA LEU A 348 -21.23 4.71 5.37
C LEU A 348 -20.41 5.93 4.89
N ASN A 349 -20.95 6.74 3.99
CA ASN A 349 -20.28 7.92 3.45
C ASN A 349 -20.03 9.06 4.45
N LYS A 350 -20.49 8.92 5.70
CA LYS A 350 -20.27 9.87 6.80
C LYS A 350 -19.33 9.30 7.88
N ARG A 351 -18.97 8.02 7.78
CA ARG A 351 -18.06 7.37 8.72
C ARG A 351 -16.62 7.73 8.40
N LEU A 352 -15.82 7.95 9.44
CA LEU A 352 -14.43 8.32 9.31
C LEU A 352 -13.56 7.43 10.19
N THR A 353 -12.39 7.10 9.70
CA THR A 353 -11.36 6.34 10.42
C THR A 353 -10.13 7.21 10.58
N PHE A 354 -9.54 7.21 11.77
CA PHE A 354 -8.31 7.93 12.07
C PHE A 354 -7.28 6.98 12.66
N GLU A 355 -6.02 7.18 12.30
CA GLU A 355 -4.88 6.41 12.79
C GLU A 355 -3.78 7.37 13.22
N GLU A 356 -3.15 7.14 14.40
CA GLU A 356 -1.95 7.88 14.74
C GLU A 356 -0.80 7.43 13.83
N ALA A 357 0.05 8.36 13.46
CA ALA A 357 1.20 8.07 12.62
C ALA A 357 2.48 8.66 13.20
N SER A 358 3.60 8.01 12.93
CA SER A 358 4.92 8.53 13.24
C SER A 358 5.53 9.20 12.03
N MET A 359 6.39 10.18 12.27
CA MET A 359 7.21 10.80 11.25
C MET A 359 8.46 9.93 11.00
N PRO A 360 8.62 9.28 9.84
CA PRO A 360 9.80 8.46 9.57
C PRO A 360 11.09 9.26 9.61
N ALA A 361 12.18 8.62 10.03
CA ALA A 361 13.48 9.27 10.23
C ALA A 361 13.92 10.22 9.10
N PRO A 362 13.79 9.88 7.80
CA PRO A 362 14.23 10.76 6.72
C PRO A 362 13.49 12.11 6.66
N PHE A 363 12.28 12.17 7.22
CA PHE A 363 11.42 13.37 7.11
C PHE A 363 11.44 14.25 8.36
N VAL A 364 11.94 13.75 9.50
CA VAL A 364 11.90 14.46 10.79
C VAL A 364 12.52 15.85 10.70
N GLU A 365 13.70 15.96 10.10
CA GLU A 365 14.40 17.24 10.01
C GLU A 365 13.69 18.22 9.07
N THR A 366 13.25 17.75 7.91
CA THR A 366 12.50 18.57 6.96
C THR A 366 11.20 19.06 7.59
N MET A 367 10.45 18.18 8.26
CA MET A 367 9.20 18.56 8.91
C MET A 367 9.43 19.52 10.08
N ARG A 368 10.48 19.32 10.88
CA ARG A 368 10.87 20.26 11.95
C ARG A 368 11.08 21.66 11.41
N ASN A 369 11.85 21.81 10.34
CA ASN A 369 12.14 23.12 9.74
C ASN A 369 10.88 23.77 9.15
N LEU A 370 10.05 23.02 8.45
CA LEU A 370 8.79 23.52 7.88
C LEU A 370 7.82 23.95 8.98
N ALA A 371 7.66 23.13 10.03
CA ALA A 371 6.80 23.43 11.17
C ALA A 371 7.31 24.65 11.95
N PHE A 372 8.63 24.77 12.12
CA PHE A 372 9.27 25.93 12.75
C PHE A 372 8.91 27.23 12.03
N ILE A 373 9.04 27.26 10.70
CA ILE A 373 8.72 28.44 9.87
C ILE A 373 7.21 28.73 9.90
N ALA A 374 6.37 27.70 9.76
CA ALA A 374 4.92 27.87 9.76
C ALA A 374 4.41 28.43 11.09
N ALA A 375 4.96 27.95 12.23
CA ALA A 375 4.61 28.47 13.55
C ALA A 375 5.06 29.93 13.76
N ALA A 376 6.23 30.29 13.26
CA ALA A 376 6.71 31.69 13.28
C ALA A 376 5.80 32.64 12.47
N GLY A 377 5.18 32.15 11.39
CA GLY A 377 4.22 32.92 10.59
C GLY A 377 2.89 33.20 11.30
N GLN A 378 2.52 32.42 12.32
CA GLN A 378 1.28 32.56 13.10
C GLN A 378 1.51 32.35 14.60
N PRO A 379 2.37 33.18 15.24
CA PRO A 379 2.81 32.96 16.62
C PRO A 379 1.66 32.99 17.63
N TRP A 380 0.64 33.82 17.41
CA TRP A 380 -0.55 33.88 18.26
C TRP A 380 -1.32 32.59 18.31
N LYS A 381 -1.22 31.76 17.27
CA LYS A 381 -1.87 30.46 17.17
C LYS A 381 -1.02 29.35 17.79
N PHE A 382 0.25 29.26 17.42
CA PHE A 382 1.12 28.12 17.72
C PHE A 382 2.03 28.31 18.95
N LEU A 383 2.31 29.57 19.34
CA LEU A 383 3.30 29.96 20.37
C LEU A 383 2.66 30.81 21.48
N ASN A 384 1.39 30.53 21.79
CA ASN A 384 0.55 31.36 22.67
C ASN A 384 0.84 31.19 24.17
N THR A 385 1.75 30.31 24.58
CA THR A 385 2.21 30.12 25.95
C THR A 385 3.73 30.13 26.02
N ARG A 386 4.28 30.44 27.22
CA ARG A 386 5.73 30.40 27.46
C ARG A 386 6.31 29.02 27.16
N ALA A 387 5.67 27.96 27.61
CA ALA A 387 6.12 26.60 27.39
C ALA A 387 6.17 26.23 25.87
N LYS A 388 5.16 26.64 25.09
CA LYS A 388 5.13 26.42 23.64
C LYS A 388 6.22 27.19 22.91
N LEU A 389 6.48 28.43 23.32
CA LEU A 389 7.55 29.25 22.76
C LEU A 389 8.91 28.63 23.08
N ASP A 390 9.13 28.18 24.31
CA ASP A 390 10.38 27.54 24.72
C ASP A 390 10.62 26.23 23.91
N ARG A 391 9.61 25.36 23.75
CA ARG A 391 9.70 24.16 22.93
C ARG A 391 10.01 24.49 21.46
N TRP A 392 9.37 25.52 20.90
CA TRP A 392 9.63 25.96 19.54
C TRP A 392 11.10 26.41 19.36
N PHE A 393 11.67 27.17 20.31
CA PHE A 393 13.08 27.50 20.29
C PHE A 393 14.00 26.28 20.39
N GLN A 394 13.60 25.23 21.15
CA GLN A 394 14.36 23.98 21.27
C GLN A 394 14.47 23.21 19.94
N ASP A 395 13.51 23.32 19.05
CA ASP A 395 13.60 22.72 17.71
C ASP A 395 14.81 23.23 16.92
N ARG A 396 15.23 24.48 17.13
CA ARG A 396 16.42 25.07 16.51
C ARG A 396 17.70 24.32 16.89
N TYR A 397 17.77 23.78 18.08
CA TYR A 397 18.92 23.05 18.60
C TYR A 397 18.82 21.55 18.37
N ARG A 398 17.82 21.08 17.63
CA ARG A 398 17.58 19.65 17.30
C ARG A 398 17.49 18.75 18.51
N ASN A 399 16.97 19.28 19.60
CA ASN A 399 16.89 18.54 20.84
C ASN A 399 15.51 17.85 21.00
N ASN A 400 15.47 16.77 21.78
CA ASN A 400 14.26 15.97 21.98
C ASN A 400 13.17 16.67 22.80
N SER A 401 13.42 17.84 23.36
CA SER A 401 12.43 18.68 24.03
C SER A 401 11.77 19.71 23.12
N GLY A 402 12.05 19.68 21.81
CA GLY A 402 11.48 20.59 20.83
C GLY A 402 9.99 20.36 20.56
N ALA A 403 9.34 21.36 19.96
CA ALA A 403 7.91 21.33 19.65
C ALA A 403 7.55 20.19 18.69
N ILE A 404 8.46 19.77 17.81
CA ILE A 404 8.22 18.65 16.91
C ILE A 404 8.05 17.32 17.68
N ASN A 405 8.73 17.12 18.82
CA ASN A 405 8.51 15.94 19.67
C ASN A 405 7.21 16.01 20.47
N SER A 406 6.71 17.22 20.72
CA SER A 406 5.38 17.50 21.26
C SER A 406 4.38 17.74 20.11
N SER A 407 4.38 16.87 19.12
CA SER A 407 3.47 16.92 17.98
C SER A 407 3.00 15.50 17.64
N LEU A 408 1.88 15.38 16.95
CA LEU A 408 1.34 14.10 16.53
C LEU A 408 0.82 14.17 15.10
N LEU A 409 1.40 13.35 14.22
CA LEU A 409 0.87 13.11 12.89
C LEU A 409 -0.25 12.08 12.96
N PHE A 410 -1.32 12.27 12.21
CA PHE A 410 -2.39 11.30 12.06
C PHE A 410 -2.97 11.30 10.65
N LEU A 411 -3.42 10.14 10.23
CA LEU A 411 -4.07 9.87 8.97
C LEU A 411 -5.57 9.75 9.21
N GLY A 412 -6.36 10.55 8.50
CA GLY A 412 -7.80 10.36 8.36
C GLY A 412 -8.10 9.61 7.07
N MET A 413 -9.12 8.77 7.08
CA MET A 413 -9.66 8.06 5.92
C MET A 413 -11.18 8.11 5.94
N GLY A 414 -11.78 8.01 4.77
CA GLY A 414 -13.24 7.96 4.63
C GLY A 414 -13.65 7.56 3.22
N PHE A 415 -14.87 7.86 2.87
CA PHE A 415 -15.48 7.42 1.61
C PHE A 415 -15.55 8.59 0.63
N ASP A 416 -14.51 8.73 -0.21
CA ASP A 416 -14.55 9.66 -1.34
C ASP A 416 -15.50 9.17 -2.44
N SER A 417 -15.80 10.04 -3.38
CA SER A 417 -16.76 9.74 -4.45
C SER A 417 -16.26 8.75 -5.51
N ALA A 418 -14.99 8.35 -5.46
CA ALA A 418 -14.33 7.53 -6.47
C ALA A 418 -14.56 8.06 -7.91
N ALA A 419 -14.57 9.38 -8.08
CA ALA A 419 -14.86 10.03 -9.36
C ALA A 419 -13.61 10.25 -10.23
N GLY A 420 -12.44 9.85 -9.76
CA GLY A 420 -11.19 9.96 -10.50
C GLY A 420 -11.14 9.04 -11.72
N VAL A 421 -10.42 9.48 -12.75
CA VAL A 421 -10.18 8.71 -13.98
C VAL A 421 -8.69 8.65 -14.28
N ILE A 422 -8.17 7.44 -14.39
CA ILE A 422 -6.79 7.19 -14.80
C ILE A 422 -6.72 7.22 -16.34
N LYS A 423 -5.86 8.05 -16.91
CA LYS A 423 -5.65 8.20 -18.34
C LYS A 423 -4.18 8.15 -18.71
N LEU A 424 -3.89 7.88 -19.99
CA LEU A 424 -2.54 8.00 -20.50
C LEU A 424 -2.16 9.48 -20.75
N LYS A 425 -0.91 9.79 -20.50
CA LYS A 425 -0.22 11.00 -20.99
C LYS A 425 0.28 10.75 -22.40
N GLY A 426 0.71 11.80 -23.11
CA GLY A 426 1.30 11.70 -24.45
C GLY A 426 2.60 10.88 -24.50
N ASP A 427 3.31 10.74 -23.40
CA ASP A 427 4.52 9.92 -23.26
C ASP A 427 4.24 8.44 -22.90
N GLY A 428 2.96 8.06 -22.79
CA GLY A 428 2.52 6.72 -22.37
C GLY A 428 2.50 6.50 -20.85
N GLY A 429 2.93 7.48 -20.05
CA GLY A 429 2.75 7.47 -18.61
C GLY A 429 1.28 7.64 -18.22
N VAL A 430 0.97 7.47 -16.92
CA VAL A 430 -0.39 7.66 -16.42
C VAL A 430 -0.56 9.00 -15.70
N LYS A 431 -1.77 9.55 -15.78
CA LYS A 431 -2.23 10.68 -14.97
C LYS A 431 -3.61 10.39 -14.41
N ILE A 432 -3.96 11.10 -13.34
CA ILE A 432 -5.29 11.09 -12.75
C ILE A 432 -5.98 12.41 -13.10
N GLU A 433 -7.17 12.33 -13.64
CA GLU A 433 -8.07 13.45 -13.84
C GLU A 433 -9.23 13.34 -12.85
N TRP A 434 -9.34 14.32 -11.98
CA TRP A 434 -10.42 14.44 -10.99
C TRP A 434 -10.62 15.91 -10.63
N PRO A 435 -11.25 16.69 -11.51
CA PRO A 435 -11.46 18.12 -11.28
C PRO A 435 -12.11 18.39 -9.93
N ASN A 436 -11.52 19.31 -9.16
CA ASN A 436 -11.97 19.68 -7.82
C ASN A 436 -11.94 18.52 -6.80
N ALA A 437 -11.01 17.55 -6.93
CA ALA A 437 -10.89 16.44 -5.99
C ALA A 437 -10.77 16.90 -4.52
N GLY A 438 -10.13 18.04 -4.25
CA GLY A 438 -10.02 18.63 -2.91
C GLY A 438 -11.34 19.13 -2.32
N ASP A 439 -12.38 19.30 -3.14
CA ASP A 439 -13.73 19.71 -2.70
C ASP A 439 -14.65 18.52 -2.40
N ASP A 440 -14.17 17.28 -2.54
CA ASP A 440 -14.94 16.09 -2.21
C ASP A 440 -15.46 16.14 -0.77
N GLU A 441 -16.66 15.62 -0.57
CA GLU A 441 -17.37 15.68 0.72
C GLU A 441 -16.56 15.10 1.87
N VAL A 442 -15.78 14.06 1.61
CA VAL A 442 -14.97 13.39 2.63
C VAL A 442 -13.97 14.34 3.29
N PHE A 443 -13.33 15.24 2.55
CA PHE A 443 -12.38 16.20 3.10
C PHE A 443 -13.06 17.26 3.96
N LYS A 444 -14.29 17.68 3.59
CA LYS A 444 -15.11 18.59 4.40
C LYS A 444 -15.57 17.97 5.72
N LEU A 445 -15.67 16.64 5.76
CA LEU A 445 -15.99 15.90 6.99
C LEU A 445 -14.74 15.67 7.86
N LEU A 446 -13.59 15.36 7.27
CA LEU A 446 -12.34 15.07 7.97
C LEU A 446 -11.75 16.31 8.65
N GLN A 447 -11.68 17.44 7.95
CA GLN A 447 -10.99 18.63 8.42
C GLN A 447 -11.51 19.18 9.77
N PRO A 448 -12.82 19.34 10.02
CA PRO A 448 -13.29 19.81 11.33
C PRO A 448 -12.96 18.86 12.49
N VAL A 449 -12.95 17.55 12.22
CA VAL A 449 -12.58 16.54 13.23
C VAL A 449 -11.12 16.67 13.58
N THR A 450 -10.23 16.78 12.58
CA THR A 450 -8.78 16.89 12.82
C THR A 450 -8.41 18.18 13.54
N ILE A 451 -9.11 19.28 13.30
CA ILE A 451 -8.94 20.55 14.03
C ILE A 451 -9.30 20.35 15.51
N ARG A 452 -10.50 19.83 15.79
CA ARG A 452 -10.95 19.56 17.19
C ARG A 452 -10.00 18.61 17.92
N CYS A 453 -9.52 17.58 17.23
CA CYS A 453 -8.52 16.65 17.77
C CYS A 453 -7.23 17.36 18.18
N SER A 454 -6.74 18.27 17.34
CA SER A 454 -5.51 19.03 17.62
C SER A 454 -5.68 19.99 18.80
N GLU A 455 -6.82 20.69 18.87
CA GLU A 455 -7.16 21.64 19.92
C GLU A 455 -7.35 20.95 21.28
N ALA A 456 -7.97 19.77 21.30
CA ALA A 456 -8.18 18.98 22.50
C ALA A 456 -6.87 18.54 23.18
N LEU A 457 -5.77 18.47 22.42
CA LEU A 457 -4.43 18.19 22.95
C LEU A 457 -3.64 19.47 23.31
N GLY A 458 -4.31 20.61 23.32
CA GLY A 458 -3.65 21.90 23.55
C GLY A 458 -2.82 22.42 22.36
N GLY A 459 -2.76 21.68 21.27
CA GLY A 459 -2.04 22.05 20.06
C GLY A 459 -2.91 22.76 19.02
N ASN A 460 -2.36 22.92 17.84
CA ASN A 460 -3.10 23.41 16.67
C ASN A 460 -2.68 22.61 15.43
N GLN A 461 -3.61 22.42 14.52
CA GLN A 461 -3.30 21.79 13.25
C GLN A 461 -2.45 22.72 12.38
N LEU A 462 -1.32 22.20 11.90
CA LEU A 462 -0.52 22.89 10.90
C LEU A 462 -1.26 22.93 9.55
N PRO A 463 -1.04 23.99 8.75
CA PRO A 463 -1.63 24.09 7.42
C PRO A 463 -1.23 22.90 6.52
N GLN A 464 -2.18 22.40 5.76
CA GLN A 464 -2.04 21.30 4.81
C GLN A 464 -0.88 21.43 3.79
N PRO A 465 -0.47 22.62 3.33
CA PRO A 465 0.62 22.75 2.35
C PRO A 465 1.96 22.13 2.74
N LEU A 466 2.15 21.79 4.00
CA LEU A 466 3.35 21.07 4.46
C LEU A 466 3.27 19.56 4.19
N LEU A 467 2.08 19.03 3.98
CA LEU A 467 1.79 17.62 3.75
C LEU A 467 1.18 17.36 2.37
N GLN A 468 0.78 18.41 1.68
CA GLN A 468 0.22 18.41 0.33
C GLN A 468 0.86 19.54 -0.47
N PHE A 469 1.39 19.25 -1.65
CA PHE A 469 1.88 20.29 -2.56
C PHE A 469 0.69 21.05 -3.18
N GLY A 470 0.21 22.10 -2.49
CA GLY A 470 -0.97 22.86 -2.87
C GLY A 470 -2.27 22.34 -2.25
N SER A 471 -3.42 22.57 -2.92
CA SER A 471 -4.75 22.11 -2.48
C SER A 471 -5.11 20.71 -2.98
N ARG A 472 -4.16 19.96 -3.54
CA ARG A 472 -4.42 18.64 -4.13
C ARG A 472 -4.39 17.55 -3.06
N PRO A 473 -5.36 16.64 -3.06
CA PRO A 473 -5.28 15.45 -2.22
C PRO A 473 -4.08 14.58 -2.61
N ILE A 474 -3.50 13.92 -1.60
CA ILE A 474 -2.43 12.94 -1.77
C ILE A 474 -2.86 11.63 -1.11
N THR A 475 -2.57 10.50 -1.75
CA THR A 475 -2.88 9.19 -1.18
C THR A 475 -1.71 8.22 -1.22
N GLY A 476 -1.61 7.38 -0.17
CA GLY A 476 -0.85 6.13 -0.14
C GLY A 476 -1.71 4.90 -0.41
N HIS A 477 -3.04 5.08 -0.61
CA HIS A 477 -4.04 4.03 -0.82
C HIS A 477 -4.74 4.11 -2.19
N PRO A 478 -3.99 4.22 -3.32
CA PRO A 478 -4.62 4.33 -4.64
C PRO A 478 -5.35 3.03 -5.00
N ILE A 479 -6.64 3.14 -5.32
CA ILE A 479 -7.52 2.04 -5.71
C ILE A 479 -8.39 2.42 -6.91
N GLY A 480 -8.98 1.40 -7.58
CA GLY A 480 -9.82 1.60 -8.76
C GLY A 480 -9.06 1.63 -10.08
N GLY A 481 -9.77 1.85 -11.17
CA GLY A 481 -9.26 1.82 -12.55
C GLY A 481 -9.56 0.52 -13.31
N CYS A 482 -9.69 -0.62 -12.60
CA CYS A 482 -10.13 -1.91 -13.17
C CYS A 482 -11.25 -2.52 -12.32
N ALA A 483 -12.23 -1.71 -11.92
CA ALA A 483 -13.24 -2.04 -10.93
C ALA A 483 -13.92 -3.39 -11.17
N ALA A 484 -14.07 -4.20 -10.11
CA ALA A 484 -14.82 -5.44 -10.12
C ALA A 484 -16.32 -5.18 -10.12
N ALA A 485 -17.06 -5.88 -10.97
CA ALA A 485 -18.52 -5.73 -11.12
C ALA A 485 -19.17 -7.05 -11.58
N ASP A 486 -20.51 -7.04 -11.66
CA ASP A 486 -21.27 -8.20 -12.15
C ASP A 486 -21.26 -8.29 -13.69
N ASP A 487 -20.99 -7.18 -14.39
CA ASP A 487 -20.99 -7.08 -15.85
C ASP A 487 -20.01 -6.03 -16.39
N LEU A 488 -19.79 -6.08 -17.71
CA LEU A 488 -18.82 -5.22 -18.43
C LEU A 488 -19.23 -3.74 -18.49
N ASP A 489 -20.50 -3.42 -18.34
CA ASP A 489 -20.97 -2.03 -18.35
C ASP A 489 -20.71 -1.32 -17.03
N SER A 490 -20.60 -2.10 -15.95
CA SER A 490 -20.39 -1.62 -14.57
C SER A 490 -18.93 -1.71 -14.12
N GLY A 491 -18.10 -2.58 -14.74
CA GLY A 491 -16.71 -2.77 -14.35
C GLY A 491 -15.81 -3.34 -15.46
N VAL A 492 -14.58 -3.65 -15.06
CA VAL A 492 -13.53 -4.17 -15.95
C VAL A 492 -13.25 -5.65 -15.71
N VAL A 493 -13.45 -6.10 -14.47
CA VAL A 493 -13.25 -7.49 -14.06
C VAL A 493 -14.46 -8.02 -13.30
N ASP A 494 -14.59 -9.34 -13.24
CA ASP A 494 -15.62 -10.00 -12.42
C ASP A 494 -15.15 -10.22 -10.96
N ASP A 495 -15.97 -10.93 -10.19
CA ASP A 495 -15.71 -11.33 -8.80
C ASP A 495 -14.48 -12.23 -8.60
N ARG A 496 -13.92 -12.79 -9.68
CA ARG A 496 -12.73 -13.65 -9.70
C ARG A 496 -11.50 -12.97 -10.27
N GLY A 497 -11.63 -11.68 -10.63
CA GLY A 497 -10.58 -10.90 -11.27
C GLY A 497 -10.37 -11.20 -12.76
N ARG A 498 -11.30 -11.90 -13.44
CA ARG A 498 -11.25 -12.16 -14.88
C ARG A 498 -11.63 -10.89 -15.64
N VAL A 499 -10.85 -10.52 -16.64
CA VAL A 499 -11.08 -9.31 -17.44
C VAL A 499 -12.20 -9.54 -18.45
N PHE A 500 -13.22 -8.69 -18.46
CA PHE A 500 -14.31 -8.75 -19.43
C PHE A 500 -13.84 -8.47 -20.87
N ASP A 501 -14.29 -9.30 -21.79
CA ASP A 501 -14.22 -9.02 -23.24
C ASP A 501 -15.45 -8.21 -23.67
N PRO A 502 -15.35 -7.25 -24.63
CA PRO A 502 -16.50 -6.47 -25.09
C PRO A 502 -17.70 -7.25 -25.62
N ASP A 503 -17.54 -8.52 -25.96
CA ASP A 503 -18.63 -9.40 -26.38
C ASP A 503 -19.47 -9.96 -25.19
N GLY A 504 -19.15 -9.57 -23.96
CA GLY A 504 -19.81 -10.00 -22.73
C GLY A 504 -19.22 -11.28 -22.14
N THR A 505 -18.21 -11.88 -22.76
CA THR A 505 -17.43 -13.00 -22.24
C THR A 505 -16.19 -12.50 -21.46
N PHE A 506 -15.13 -13.29 -21.39
CA PHE A 506 -13.88 -12.93 -20.72
C PHE A 506 -12.69 -13.10 -21.66
N HIS A 507 -11.70 -12.24 -21.52
CA HIS A 507 -10.38 -12.48 -22.08
C HIS A 507 -9.77 -13.71 -21.41
N GLU A 508 -9.85 -14.86 -22.09
CA GLU A 508 -9.41 -16.15 -21.51
C GLU A 508 -7.96 -16.08 -21.01
N GLY A 509 -7.74 -16.42 -19.75
CA GLY A 509 -6.42 -16.44 -19.15
C GLY A 509 -5.87 -15.07 -18.71
N LEU A 510 -6.65 -13.98 -18.75
CA LEU A 510 -6.27 -12.65 -18.28
C LEU A 510 -6.98 -12.30 -16.96
N TYR A 511 -6.17 -12.01 -15.93
CA TYR A 511 -6.64 -11.73 -14.57
C TYR A 511 -6.01 -10.46 -14.00
N VAL A 512 -6.73 -9.80 -13.09
CA VAL A 512 -6.23 -8.66 -12.30
C VAL A 512 -6.38 -8.95 -10.81
N PHE A 513 -5.26 -8.86 -10.07
CA PHE A 513 -5.22 -9.11 -8.63
C PHE A 513 -4.43 -8.01 -7.91
N ASP A 514 -4.97 -6.80 -7.83
CA ASP A 514 -4.39 -5.69 -7.05
C ASP A 514 -5.46 -4.66 -6.68
N GLY A 515 -5.05 -3.50 -6.15
CA GLY A 515 -5.97 -2.43 -5.74
C GLY A 515 -6.79 -1.81 -6.87
N SER A 516 -6.46 -2.06 -8.13
CA SER A 516 -7.24 -1.54 -9.25
C SER A 516 -8.66 -2.12 -9.35
N VAL A 517 -8.89 -3.31 -8.75
CA VAL A 517 -10.19 -3.98 -8.78
C VAL A 517 -11.24 -3.39 -7.84
N PHE A 518 -10.87 -2.45 -6.98
CA PHE A 518 -11.81 -1.86 -6.04
C PHE A 518 -12.82 -0.94 -6.75
N PRO A 519 -14.13 -1.15 -6.54
CA PRO A 519 -15.14 -0.31 -7.19
C PRO A 519 -15.45 0.99 -6.44
N ASN A 520 -14.96 1.15 -5.21
CA ASN A 520 -15.22 2.30 -4.33
C ASN A 520 -14.17 2.40 -3.21
N ALA A 521 -14.11 3.55 -2.54
CA ALA A 521 -13.39 3.71 -1.28
C ALA A 521 -13.86 2.70 -0.23
N ILE A 522 -12.96 2.27 0.64
CA ILE A 522 -13.28 1.33 1.73
C ILE A 522 -13.13 1.93 3.14
N GLY A 523 -12.64 3.19 3.24
CA GLY A 523 -12.55 3.95 4.47
C GLY A 523 -11.56 3.43 5.51
N VAL A 524 -10.73 2.44 5.14
CA VAL A 524 -9.64 1.85 5.94
C VAL A 524 -8.47 1.47 5.03
N ASN A 525 -7.33 1.07 5.60
CA ASN A 525 -6.15 0.64 4.82
C ASN A 525 -6.49 -0.51 3.86
N VAL A 526 -6.13 -0.35 2.60
CA VAL A 526 -6.58 -1.23 1.49
C VAL A 526 -5.84 -2.57 1.41
N MET A 527 -4.67 -2.68 2.06
CA MET A 527 -3.76 -3.81 1.96
C MET A 527 -4.44 -5.16 2.20
N LEU A 528 -5.14 -5.31 3.32
CA LEU A 528 -5.73 -6.60 3.72
C LEU A 528 -6.87 -7.03 2.78
N THR A 529 -7.65 -6.08 2.26
CA THR A 529 -8.72 -6.36 1.30
C THR A 529 -8.15 -6.73 -0.09
N ILE A 530 -7.03 -6.12 -0.52
CA ILE A 530 -6.28 -6.57 -1.71
C ILE A 530 -5.84 -8.03 -1.53
N CYS A 531 -5.28 -8.36 -0.37
CA CYS A 531 -4.89 -9.74 -0.07
C CYS A 531 -6.08 -10.71 -0.14
N ALA A 532 -7.20 -10.39 0.50
CA ALA A 532 -8.37 -11.24 0.56
C ALA A 532 -8.99 -11.47 -0.83
N PHE A 533 -9.13 -10.42 -1.65
CA PHE A 533 -9.60 -10.54 -3.02
C PHE A 533 -8.66 -11.41 -3.87
N SER A 534 -7.35 -11.21 -3.74
CA SER A 534 -6.34 -11.96 -4.48
C SER A 534 -6.31 -13.44 -4.07
N GLU A 535 -6.38 -13.76 -2.76
CA GLU A 535 -6.51 -15.14 -2.27
C GLU A 535 -7.75 -15.84 -2.85
N ARG A 536 -8.88 -15.10 -2.93
CA ARG A 536 -10.13 -15.61 -3.52
C ARG A 536 -9.98 -15.84 -5.02
N GLY A 537 -9.48 -14.87 -5.77
CA GLY A 537 -9.28 -14.97 -7.22
C GLY A 537 -8.34 -16.12 -7.58
N VAL A 538 -7.22 -16.25 -6.87
CA VAL A 538 -6.25 -17.34 -7.09
C VAL A 538 -6.85 -18.70 -6.70
N ASP A 539 -7.70 -18.77 -5.67
CA ASP A 539 -8.39 -20.01 -5.31
C ASP A 539 -9.36 -20.49 -6.41
N HIS A 540 -10.02 -19.54 -7.11
CA HIS A 540 -10.81 -19.85 -8.30
C HIS A 540 -9.93 -20.26 -9.49
N LEU A 541 -8.87 -19.49 -9.79
CA LEU A 541 -7.96 -19.77 -10.90
C LEU A 541 -7.33 -21.18 -10.80
N ARG A 542 -6.85 -21.59 -9.61
CA ARG A 542 -6.28 -22.93 -9.44
C ARG A 542 -7.29 -24.04 -9.73
N ARG A 543 -8.58 -23.85 -9.37
CA ARG A 543 -9.64 -24.81 -9.69
C ARG A 543 -9.88 -24.90 -11.20
N GLU A 544 -9.90 -23.76 -11.89
CA GLU A 544 -9.99 -23.69 -13.36
C GLU A 544 -8.80 -24.41 -14.04
N MET A 545 -7.63 -24.39 -13.39
CA MET A 545 -6.42 -25.08 -13.85
C MET A 545 -6.37 -26.56 -13.44
N GLY A 546 -7.34 -27.09 -12.70
CA GLY A 546 -7.32 -28.47 -12.16
C GLY A 546 -6.24 -28.70 -11.10
N LEU A 547 -5.74 -27.63 -10.45
CA LEU A 547 -4.72 -27.72 -9.41
C LEU A 547 -5.34 -27.99 -8.02
N PRO A 548 -4.64 -28.72 -7.12
CA PRO A 548 -5.17 -29.12 -5.82
C PRO A 548 -5.45 -27.93 -4.90
N THR A 549 -6.31 -28.17 -3.89
CA THR A 549 -6.62 -27.20 -2.84
C THR A 549 -5.40 -26.90 -1.98
N PHE A 550 -5.40 -25.68 -1.40
CA PHE A 550 -4.49 -25.38 -0.29
C PHE A 550 -4.92 -26.19 0.93
N ASP A 551 -3.98 -26.88 1.53
CA ASP A 551 -4.22 -27.56 2.79
C ASP A 551 -4.01 -26.56 3.94
N GLU A 552 -5.12 -25.98 4.43
CA GLU A 552 -5.10 -24.98 5.51
C GLU A 552 -4.53 -25.56 6.82
N LYS A 553 -4.59 -26.90 7.00
CA LYS A 553 -4.04 -27.57 8.19
C LYS A 553 -2.52 -27.79 8.11
N GLY A 554 -1.95 -27.86 6.91
CA GLY A 554 -0.50 -28.01 6.72
C GLY A 554 0.27 -26.70 6.65
N GLU A 555 -0.41 -25.57 6.42
CA GLU A 555 0.24 -24.26 6.22
C GLU A 555 0.14 -23.32 7.43
N GLY A 556 -0.69 -23.62 8.43
CA GLY A 556 -1.05 -22.71 9.52
C GLY A 556 -0.40 -22.94 10.87
N ASN A 557 0.36 -24.00 11.08
CA ASN A 557 0.87 -24.35 12.41
C ASN A 557 2.39 -24.45 12.45
N ASP A 558 3.08 -23.32 12.31
CA ASP A 558 4.43 -23.10 12.85
C ASP A 558 4.41 -21.76 13.62
N HIS A 559 3.74 -21.80 14.78
CA HIS A 559 3.82 -20.75 15.81
C HIS A 559 4.95 -21.05 16.80
#